data_6b34662ca003f65650fef7b6af75c909
#
_entry.id   6b34662ca003f65650fef7b6af75c909
#
_cell.length_a   1.000
_cell.length_b   1.000
_cell.length_c   1.000
_cell.angle_alpha   90.00
_cell.angle_beta   90.00
_cell.angle_gamma   90.00
#
_symmetry.space_group_name_H-M   'P 1'
#
loop_
_entity.id
_entity.type
_entity.pdbx_description
1 polymer ?
#
loop_
_entity_poly.entity_id
_entity_poly.type
_entity_poly.pdbx_seq_one_letter_code
_entity_poly.pdbx_strand_id
1 'polypeptide(L)'
;MVIKMNKIEKLITALCPDGVEWKKLNSLGRRNSGTNITATRMKELHQDNAPIRIFAGGSTVADVPIGAIPKHDIINEPSIIVKSRGYIGFEYYEKPFSHKNEFWSYTIQDKNINQKFIYYYLITQINKLQKRARAVSVKIPQLSVADTDNLPIPIPPLPIQQEIVKILDTFTKLEAELEAELEARKKQYEYYRDQLLTFREREREREREN
;
A
#
# COMPACT_ATOMS: atom_id res chain seq x y z
N MET A 1 -6.59 38.03 9.96
CA MET A 1 -5.75 37.22 9.04
C MET A 1 -6.72 36.41 8.17
N VAL A 2 -6.91 36.79 6.90
CA VAL A 2 -7.80 36.06 5.98
C VAL A 2 -7.07 34.81 5.56
N ILE A 3 -7.50 33.64 6.06
CA ILE A 3 -6.98 32.33 5.63
C ILE A 3 -7.38 32.18 4.17
N LYS A 4 -6.39 32.21 3.28
CA LYS A 4 -6.61 32.02 1.85
C LYS A 4 -7.08 30.58 1.65
N MET A 5 -8.36 30.39 1.31
CA MET A 5 -8.93 29.06 1.04
C MET A 5 -8.03 28.32 0.05
N ASN A 6 -7.66 27.07 0.39
CA ASN A 6 -6.90 26.24 -0.52
C ASN A 6 -7.77 25.80 -1.71
N LYS A 7 -7.15 25.23 -2.75
CA LYS A 7 -7.86 24.83 -3.97
C LYS A 7 -8.97 23.79 -3.71
N ILE A 8 -8.74 22.88 -2.77
CA ILE A 8 -9.73 21.85 -2.41
C ILE A 8 -10.94 22.48 -1.73
N GLU A 9 -10.74 23.40 -0.78
CA GLU A 9 -11.85 24.10 -0.11
C GLU A 9 -12.73 24.85 -1.10
N LYS A 10 -12.13 25.52 -2.09
CA LYS A 10 -12.87 26.18 -3.17
C LYS A 10 -13.70 25.22 -4.00
N LEU A 11 -13.11 24.05 -4.36
CA LEU A 11 -13.81 23.02 -5.11
C LEU A 11 -14.97 22.41 -4.30
N ILE A 12 -14.78 22.14 -3.01
CA ILE A 12 -15.82 21.64 -2.12
C ILE A 12 -16.98 22.64 -2.04
N THR A 13 -16.70 23.92 -1.79
CA THR A 13 -17.73 24.96 -1.71
C THR A 13 -18.52 25.08 -3.02
N ALA A 14 -17.84 24.95 -4.17
CA ALA A 14 -18.49 25.10 -5.47
C ALA A 14 -19.27 23.88 -5.93
N LEU A 15 -18.77 22.67 -5.63
CA LEU A 15 -19.30 21.41 -6.21
C LEU A 15 -20.05 20.55 -5.20
N CYS A 16 -19.98 20.85 -3.90
CA CYS A 16 -20.64 20.10 -2.82
C CYS A 16 -21.36 21.04 -1.86
N PRO A 17 -22.24 21.96 -2.34
CA PRO A 17 -22.94 22.92 -1.45
C PRO A 17 -23.81 22.20 -0.40
N ASP A 18 -24.36 21.03 -0.76
CA ASP A 18 -25.23 20.20 0.10
C ASP A 18 -24.46 19.07 0.81
N GLY A 19 -23.13 19.08 0.74
CA GLY A 19 -22.25 18.04 1.31
C GLY A 19 -21.83 16.97 0.32
N VAL A 20 -21.25 15.88 0.85
CA VAL A 20 -20.69 14.78 0.07
C VAL A 20 -21.55 13.54 0.25
N GLU A 21 -21.87 12.85 -0.87
CA GLU A 21 -22.56 11.55 -0.83
C GLU A 21 -21.66 10.47 -0.19
N TRP A 22 -22.29 9.56 0.57
CA TRP A 22 -21.61 8.43 1.18
C TRP A 22 -22.13 7.10 0.64
N LYS A 23 -21.23 6.24 0.19
CA LYS A 23 -21.58 4.90 -0.34
C LYS A 23 -20.81 3.83 0.41
N LYS A 24 -21.36 2.62 0.49
CA LYS A 24 -20.63 1.45 1.02
C LYS A 24 -19.55 1.02 0.03
N LEU A 25 -18.39 0.61 0.51
CA LEU A 25 -17.27 0.18 -0.34
C LEU A 25 -17.67 -0.92 -1.32
N ASN A 26 -18.48 -1.90 -0.90
CA ASN A 26 -18.94 -2.99 -1.76
C ASN A 26 -19.85 -2.55 -2.92
N SER A 27 -20.46 -1.36 -2.83
CA SER A 27 -21.30 -0.82 -3.91
C SER A 27 -20.49 -0.09 -4.98
N LEU A 28 -19.20 0.16 -4.77
CA LEU A 28 -18.36 0.95 -5.67
C LEU A 28 -17.66 0.10 -6.74
N GLY A 29 -17.54 -1.21 -6.51
CA GLY A 29 -16.83 -2.08 -7.43
C GLY A 29 -16.92 -3.56 -7.09
N ARG A 30 -16.15 -4.35 -7.82
CA ARG A 30 -16.08 -5.79 -7.66
C ARG A 30 -15.07 -6.17 -6.57
N ARG A 31 -15.46 -7.07 -5.66
CA ARG A 31 -14.54 -7.72 -4.75
C ARG A 31 -13.95 -8.96 -5.42
N ASN A 32 -12.62 -9.08 -5.40
CA ASN A 32 -11.89 -10.22 -5.93
C ASN A 32 -11.50 -11.17 -4.80
N SER A 33 -11.57 -12.47 -5.08
CA SER A 33 -11.03 -13.53 -4.24
C SER A 33 -9.58 -13.82 -4.63
N GLY A 34 -8.83 -14.42 -3.70
CA GLY A 34 -7.44 -14.81 -3.92
C GLY A 34 -7.27 -16.24 -4.42
N THR A 35 -6.01 -16.66 -4.47
CA THR A 35 -5.61 -18.02 -4.84
C THR A 35 -5.35 -18.89 -3.59
N ASN A 36 -5.67 -20.16 -3.69
CA ASN A 36 -5.38 -21.12 -2.63
C ASN A 36 -3.93 -21.60 -2.73
N ILE A 37 -3.03 -20.88 -2.04
CA ILE A 37 -1.60 -21.16 -2.05
C ILE A 37 -1.00 -21.10 -0.64
N THR A 38 -0.06 -22.02 -0.34
CA THR A 38 0.67 -22.03 0.92
C THR A 38 1.91 -21.11 0.85
N ALA A 39 2.39 -20.65 2.01
CA ALA A 39 3.62 -19.85 2.08
C ALA A 39 4.84 -20.62 1.54
N THR A 40 4.91 -21.93 1.79
CA THR A 40 5.96 -22.80 1.23
C THR A 40 5.90 -22.81 -0.29
N ARG A 41 4.72 -23.01 -0.86
CA ARG A 41 4.55 -23.02 -2.32
C ARG A 41 4.86 -21.68 -2.96
N MET A 42 4.54 -20.57 -2.28
CA MET A 42 4.94 -19.23 -2.74
C MET A 42 6.46 -19.09 -2.85
N LYS A 43 7.22 -19.58 -1.85
CA LYS A 43 8.69 -19.56 -1.88
C LYS A 43 9.27 -20.41 -3.01
N GLU A 44 8.71 -21.60 -3.23
CA GLU A 44 9.15 -22.50 -4.32
C GLU A 44 8.92 -21.93 -5.71
N LEU A 45 7.82 -21.18 -5.88
CA LEU A 45 7.44 -20.59 -7.16
C LEU A 45 8.06 -19.22 -7.40
N HIS A 46 8.65 -18.61 -6.37
CA HIS A 46 9.21 -17.27 -6.48
C HIS A 46 10.36 -17.22 -7.48
N GLN A 47 10.29 -16.25 -8.38
CA GLN A 47 11.33 -15.92 -9.35
C GLN A 47 11.43 -14.39 -9.41
N ASP A 48 12.65 -13.88 -9.25
CA ASP A 48 12.89 -12.43 -9.30
C ASP A 48 12.38 -11.83 -10.63
N ASN A 49 11.65 -10.73 -10.54
CA ASN A 49 11.06 -10.01 -11.66
C ASN A 49 10.00 -10.79 -12.48
N ALA A 50 9.46 -11.90 -11.97
CA ALA A 50 8.35 -12.58 -12.61
C ALA A 50 7.09 -11.68 -12.66
N PRO A 51 6.21 -11.87 -13.68
CA PRO A 51 5.19 -10.88 -14.01
C PRO A 51 3.99 -10.81 -13.04
N ILE A 52 3.77 -11.84 -12.21
CA ILE A 52 2.59 -11.91 -11.34
C ILE A 52 3.04 -11.88 -9.88
N ARG A 53 2.56 -10.91 -9.11
CA ARG A 53 2.85 -10.80 -7.68
C ARG A 53 1.75 -11.44 -6.84
N ILE A 54 2.11 -12.30 -5.90
CA ILE A 54 1.19 -12.87 -4.93
C ILE A 54 1.45 -12.23 -3.56
N PHE A 55 0.40 -11.67 -2.96
CA PHE A 55 0.44 -11.05 -1.64
C PHE A 55 -0.01 -12.03 -0.56
N ALA A 56 0.70 -12.04 0.57
CA ALA A 56 0.37 -12.84 1.75
C ALA A 56 0.48 -12.02 3.04
N GLY A 57 0.33 -12.65 4.19
CA GLY A 57 0.34 -12.01 5.50
C GLY A 57 1.61 -11.19 5.77
N GLY A 58 1.44 -10.03 6.41
CA GLY A 58 2.51 -9.08 6.68
C GLY A 58 3.06 -8.42 5.40
N SER A 59 4.37 -8.45 5.23
CA SER A 59 5.09 -7.97 4.04
C SER A 59 5.46 -9.09 3.06
N THR A 60 4.97 -10.32 3.26
CA THR A 60 5.32 -11.47 2.43
C THR A 60 4.72 -11.34 1.04
N VAL A 61 5.58 -11.36 0.04
CA VAL A 61 5.21 -11.39 -1.38
C VAL A 61 6.03 -12.44 -2.13
N ALA A 62 5.50 -12.92 -3.25
CA ALA A 62 6.25 -13.74 -4.19
C ALA A 62 5.91 -13.31 -5.62
N ASP A 63 6.93 -13.11 -6.44
CA ASP A 63 6.74 -12.89 -7.87
C ASP A 63 6.81 -14.25 -8.56
N VAL A 64 5.83 -14.58 -9.40
CA VAL A 64 5.68 -15.91 -9.98
C VAL A 64 5.47 -15.85 -11.50
N PRO A 65 5.90 -16.87 -12.26
CA PRO A 65 5.71 -16.91 -13.69
C PRO A 65 4.25 -17.14 -14.08
N ILE A 66 3.90 -16.82 -15.32
CA ILE A 66 2.61 -17.13 -15.91
C ILE A 66 2.40 -18.65 -15.87
N GLY A 67 1.22 -19.08 -15.42
CA GLY A 67 0.89 -20.51 -15.27
C GLY A 67 1.21 -21.11 -13.90
N ALA A 68 1.88 -20.37 -12.99
CA ALA A 68 2.15 -20.81 -11.63
C ALA A 68 0.88 -20.93 -10.75
N ILE A 69 -0.13 -20.13 -11.07
CA ILE A 69 -1.46 -20.13 -10.43
C ILE A 69 -2.56 -20.14 -11.50
N PRO A 70 -3.81 -20.52 -11.15
CA PRO A 70 -4.93 -20.50 -12.09
C PRO A 70 -5.17 -19.12 -12.70
N LYS A 71 -5.46 -19.05 -13.99
CA LYS A 71 -5.70 -17.79 -14.71
C LYS A 71 -6.83 -16.94 -14.09
N HIS A 72 -7.86 -17.57 -13.56
CA HIS A 72 -9.01 -16.88 -12.96
C HIS A 72 -8.69 -16.26 -11.61
N ASP A 73 -7.59 -16.66 -10.96
CA ASP A 73 -7.10 -16.07 -9.71
C ASP A 73 -6.17 -14.85 -9.95
N ILE A 74 -5.83 -14.57 -11.22
CA ILE A 74 -5.00 -13.44 -11.58
C ILE A 74 -5.88 -12.20 -11.80
N ILE A 75 -5.58 -11.14 -11.06
CA ILE A 75 -6.23 -9.84 -11.17
C ILE A 75 -5.34 -8.96 -12.02
N ASN A 76 -5.84 -8.53 -13.17
CA ASN A 76 -5.08 -7.73 -14.14
C ASN A 76 -5.42 -6.23 -14.10
N GLU A 77 -6.40 -5.85 -13.30
CA GLU A 77 -6.87 -4.48 -13.15
C GLU A 77 -6.28 -3.85 -11.88
N PRO A 78 -5.98 -2.55 -11.90
CA PRO A 78 -5.62 -1.83 -10.68
C PRO A 78 -6.62 -2.14 -9.56
N SER A 79 -6.13 -2.44 -8.36
CA SER A 79 -7.01 -2.86 -7.26
C SER A 79 -6.46 -2.44 -5.91
N ILE A 80 -7.36 -2.35 -4.92
CA ILE A 80 -7.02 -2.09 -3.52
C ILE A 80 -7.06 -3.41 -2.77
N ILE A 81 -5.90 -3.89 -2.34
CA ILE A 81 -5.75 -5.15 -1.60
C ILE A 81 -5.99 -4.87 -0.12
N VAL A 82 -6.79 -5.71 0.53
CA VAL A 82 -7.07 -5.68 1.96
C VAL A 82 -6.21 -6.71 2.66
N LYS A 83 -5.23 -6.25 3.45
CA LYS A 83 -4.44 -7.09 4.37
C LYS A 83 -5.25 -7.29 5.64
N SER A 84 -6.03 -8.37 5.69
CA SER A 84 -7.10 -8.58 6.68
C SER A 84 -6.63 -9.25 7.97
N ARG A 85 -5.37 -9.71 8.05
CA ARG A 85 -4.88 -10.53 9.16
C ARG A 85 -3.55 -10.04 9.69
N GLY A 86 -3.42 -9.98 11.02
CA GLY A 86 -2.23 -9.47 11.71
C GLY A 86 -2.22 -7.95 11.74
N TYR A 87 -1.34 -7.34 10.99
CA TYR A 87 -1.36 -5.90 10.75
C TYR A 87 -2.37 -5.59 9.64
N ILE A 88 -3.46 -4.92 10.00
CA ILE A 88 -4.50 -4.55 9.06
C ILE A 88 -4.00 -3.39 8.20
N GLY A 89 -4.16 -3.50 6.90
CA GLY A 89 -3.71 -2.46 5.97
C GLY A 89 -4.36 -2.57 4.60
N PHE A 90 -4.05 -1.59 3.79
CA PHE A 90 -4.46 -1.55 2.39
C PHE A 90 -3.24 -1.33 1.51
N GLU A 91 -3.24 -1.92 0.31
CA GLU A 91 -2.20 -1.72 -0.69
C GLU A 91 -2.84 -1.48 -2.05
N TYR A 92 -2.41 -0.43 -2.72
CA TYR A 92 -2.83 -0.14 -4.08
C TYR A 92 -1.83 -0.76 -5.06
N TYR A 93 -2.32 -1.60 -5.98
CA TYR A 93 -1.45 -2.29 -6.92
C TYR A 93 -2.03 -2.27 -8.32
N GLU A 94 -1.17 -1.99 -9.33
CA GLU A 94 -1.58 -1.72 -10.71
C GLU A 94 -1.15 -2.79 -11.70
N LYS A 95 -0.19 -3.65 -11.33
CA LYS A 95 0.31 -4.72 -12.20
C LYS A 95 -0.47 -6.01 -11.94
N PRO A 96 -0.35 -7.05 -12.82
CA PRO A 96 -0.97 -8.34 -12.57
C PRO A 96 -0.58 -8.94 -11.22
N PHE A 97 -1.57 -9.39 -10.46
CA PHE A 97 -1.34 -9.93 -9.13
C PHE A 97 -2.39 -10.96 -8.73
N SER A 98 -2.13 -11.61 -7.63
CA SER A 98 -3.09 -12.36 -6.83
C SER A 98 -2.80 -12.14 -5.34
N HIS A 99 -3.60 -12.70 -4.47
CA HIS A 99 -3.35 -12.72 -3.04
C HIS A 99 -3.82 -14.05 -2.45
N LYS A 100 -3.35 -14.40 -1.26
CA LYS A 100 -3.84 -15.59 -0.56
C LYS A 100 -5.32 -15.42 -0.20
N ASN A 101 -6.03 -16.56 -0.03
CA ASN A 101 -7.47 -16.61 0.24
C ASN A 101 -7.91 -15.87 1.52
N GLU A 102 -7.00 -15.65 2.48
CA GLU A 102 -7.31 -14.82 3.65
C GLU A 102 -7.40 -13.32 3.36
N PHE A 103 -6.95 -12.88 2.18
CA PHE A 103 -7.06 -11.50 1.69
C PHE A 103 -8.18 -11.40 0.65
N TRP A 104 -8.57 -10.21 0.36
CA TRP A 104 -9.42 -9.84 -0.77
C TRP A 104 -8.98 -8.49 -1.33
N SER A 105 -9.47 -8.15 -2.50
CA SER A 105 -9.22 -6.83 -3.07
C SER A 105 -10.47 -6.27 -3.72
N TYR A 106 -10.48 -4.97 -3.92
CA TYR A 106 -11.56 -4.25 -4.60
C TYR A 106 -11.04 -3.62 -5.87
N THR A 107 -11.71 -3.91 -6.98
CA THR A 107 -11.53 -3.22 -8.27
C THR A 107 -12.71 -2.28 -8.47
N ILE A 108 -12.44 -0.98 -8.51
CA ILE A 108 -13.47 0.04 -8.71
C ILE A 108 -13.79 0.12 -10.20
N GLN A 109 -15.08 0.04 -10.56
CA GLN A 109 -15.52 -0.02 -11.95
C GLN A 109 -16.20 1.26 -12.42
N ASP A 110 -16.64 2.11 -11.49
CA ASP A 110 -17.28 3.39 -11.81
C ASP A 110 -16.22 4.40 -12.27
N LYS A 111 -16.37 4.89 -13.51
CA LYS A 111 -15.47 5.89 -14.11
C LYS A 111 -15.50 7.26 -13.43
N ASN A 112 -16.53 7.54 -12.64
CA ASN A 112 -16.66 8.77 -11.86
C ASN A 112 -15.95 8.67 -10.51
N ILE A 113 -15.33 7.52 -10.21
CA ILE A 113 -14.62 7.26 -8.97
C ILE A 113 -13.14 7.02 -9.25
N ASN A 114 -12.29 7.84 -8.65
CA ASN A 114 -10.86 7.63 -8.67
C ASN A 114 -10.49 6.58 -7.62
N GLN A 115 -10.01 5.42 -8.05
CA GLN A 115 -9.67 4.31 -7.15
C GLN A 115 -8.55 4.64 -6.16
N LYS A 116 -7.57 5.46 -6.54
CA LYS A 116 -6.53 5.95 -5.60
C LYS A 116 -7.11 6.85 -4.51
N PHE A 117 -8.15 7.63 -4.82
CA PHE A 117 -8.86 8.41 -3.81
C PHE A 117 -9.48 7.48 -2.75
N ILE A 118 -10.13 6.39 -3.18
CA ILE A 118 -10.67 5.38 -2.26
C ILE A 118 -9.54 4.76 -1.43
N TYR A 119 -8.42 4.41 -2.05
CA TYR A 119 -7.25 3.88 -1.35
C TYR A 119 -6.75 4.84 -0.26
N TYR A 120 -6.54 6.11 -0.57
CA TYR A 120 -6.10 7.10 0.41
C TYR A 120 -7.10 7.30 1.54
N TYR A 121 -8.40 7.28 1.24
CA TYR A 121 -9.41 7.33 2.29
C TYR A 121 -9.34 6.09 3.19
N LEU A 122 -9.19 4.90 2.63
CA LEU A 122 -9.08 3.65 3.40
C LEU A 122 -7.85 3.63 4.32
N ILE A 123 -6.73 4.23 3.92
CA ILE A 123 -5.55 4.40 4.77
C ILE A 123 -5.92 5.15 6.07
N THR A 124 -6.79 6.15 6.02
CA THR A 124 -7.24 6.87 7.23
C THR A 124 -8.06 5.99 8.18
N GLN A 125 -8.64 4.88 7.70
CA GLN A 125 -9.47 3.98 8.49
C GLN A 125 -8.69 2.85 9.19
N ILE A 126 -7.39 2.68 8.88
CA ILE A 126 -6.57 1.56 9.38
C ILE A 126 -6.63 1.44 10.90
N ASN A 127 -6.43 2.53 11.63
CA ASN A 127 -6.41 2.50 13.10
C ASN A 127 -7.76 2.04 13.70
N LYS A 128 -8.87 2.46 13.09
CA LYS A 128 -10.23 2.06 13.49
C LYS A 128 -10.46 0.57 13.22
N LEU A 129 -10.07 0.10 12.05
CA LEU A 129 -10.20 -1.29 11.64
C LEU A 129 -9.28 -2.21 12.46
N GLN A 130 -8.04 -1.78 12.75
CA GLN A 130 -7.12 -2.52 13.60
C GLN A 130 -7.66 -2.71 15.02
N LYS A 131 -8.27 -1.66 15.62
CA LYS A 131 -8.93 -1.78 16.93
C LYS A 131 -10.10 -2.76 16.87
N ARG A 132 -10.91 -2.71 15.82
CA ARG A 132 -12.04 -3.64 15.62
C ARG A 132 -11.56 -5.08 15.45
N ALA A 133 -10.54 -5.32 14.64
CA ALA A 133 -9.97 -6.64 14.42
C ALA A 133 -9.41 -7.25 15.72
N ARG A 134 -8.79 -6.45 16.58
CA ARG A 134 -8.29 -6.88 17.90
C ARG A 134 -9.41 -7.22 18.87
N ALA A 135 -10.53 -6.54 18.81
CA ALA A 135 -11.68 -6.82 19.67
C ALA A 135 -12.32 -8.18 19.37
N VAL A 136 -12.20 -8.67 18.14
CA VAL A 136 -12.75 -9.98 17.71
C VAL A 136 -11.77 -11.14 17.96
N SER A 137 -10.46 -10.90 17.84
CA SER A 137 -9.43 -11.92 18.01
C SER A 137 -8.25 -11.41 18.82
N VAL A 138 -8.02 -12.01 19.99
CA VAL A 138 -6.97 -11.63 20.93
C VAL A 138 -5.57 -12.04 20.44
N LYS A 139 -5.43 -13.18 19.77
CA LYS A 139 -4.12 -13.71 19.35
C LYS A 139 -3.63 -13.09 18.05
N ILE A 140 -4.47 -13.12 17.01
CA ILE A 140 -4.13 -12.54 15.71
C ILE A 140 -5.33 -11.72 15.25
N PRO A 141 -5.20 -10.37 15.19
CA PRO A 141 -6.26 -9.52 14.67
C PRO A 141 -6.69 -9.97 13.28
N GLN A 142 -7.99 -10.03 13.05
CA GLN A 142 -8.55 -10.44 11.76
C GLN A 142 -9.83 -9.67 11.47
N LEU A 143 -9.91 -9.10 10.26
CA LEU A 143 -11.12 -8.51 9.72
C LEU A 143 -11.97 -9.57 9.04
N SER A 144 -13.28 -9.38 9.13
CA SER A 144 -14.21 -10.03 8.21
C SER A 144 -14.38 -9.20 6.94
N VAL A 145 -14.83 -9.83 5.87
CA VAL A 145 -15.19 -9.14 4.63
C VAL A 145 -16.22 -8.04 4.89
N ALA A 146 -17.22 -8.31 5.74
CA ALA A 146 -18.26 -7.34 6.09
C ALA A 146 -17.71 -6.08 6.76
N ASP A 147 -16.55 -6.15 7.45
CA ASP A 147 -15.91 -5.00 8.08
C ASP A 147 -15.45 -3.95 7.05
N THR A 148 -15.05 -4.39 5.87
CA THR A 148 -14.65 -3.49 4.77
C THR A 148 -15.80 -3.24 3.80
N ASP A 149 -16.61 -4.24 3.46
CA ASP A 149 -17.76 -4.09 2.55
C ASP A 149 -18.73 -2.99 3.02
N ASN A 150 -18.97 -2.89 4.32
CA ASN A 150 -19.88 -1.91 4.90
C ASN A 150 -19.24 -0.58 5.28
N LEU A 151 -17.95 -0.36 4.99
CA LEU A 151 -17.31 0.93 5.24
C LEU A 151 -18.00 2.04 4.42
N PRO A 152 -18.45 3.11 5.09
CA PRO A 152 -18.93 4.29 4.37
C PRO A 152 -17.74 5.04 3.78
N ILE A 153 -17.81 5.28 2.48
CA ILE A 153 -16.80 6.00 1.69
C ILE A 153 -17.42 7.30 1.19
N PRO A 154 -16.80 8.46 1.42
CA PRO A 154 -17.26 9.73 0.85
C PRO A 154 -16.94 9.76 -0.65
N ILE A 155 -17.91 10.18 -1.46
CA ILE A 155 -17.78 10.25 -2.92
C ILE A 155 -18.00 11.70 -3.36
N PRO A 156 -17.02 12.60 -3.17
CA PRO A 156 -17.12 13.93 -3.74
C PRO A 156 -17.03 13.87 -5.27
N PRO A 157 -17.44 14.89 -6.00
CA PRO A 157 -17.26 14.97 -7.45
C PRO A 157 -15.82 14.68 -7.89
N LEU A 158 -15.68 14.02 -9.04
CA LEU A 158 -14.40 13.53 -9.56
C LEU A 158 -13.26 14.60 -9.58
N PRO A 159 -13.50 15.89 -9.91
CA PRO A 159 -12.45 16.90 -9.85
C PRO A 159 -11.83 17.09 -8.45
N ILE A 160 -12.62 16.92 -7.39
CA ILE A 160 -12.13 16.98 -6.00
C ILE A 160 -11.27 15.75 -5.70
N GLN A 161 -11.75 14.56 -6.06
CA GLN A 161 -11.01 13.31 -5.89
C GLN A 161 -9.64 13.39 -6.59
N GLN A 162 -9.61 13.86 -7.84
CA GLN A 162 -8.38 13.99 -8.64
C GLN A 162 -7.39 14.98 -8.01
N GLU A 163 -7.86 16.12 -7.51
CA GLU A 163 -6.98 17.10 -6.87
C GLU A 163 -6.39 16.57 -5.57
N ILE A 164 -7.18 15.86 -4.76
CA ILE A 164 -6.71 15.19 -3.53
C ILE A 164 -5.63 14.16 -3.88
N VAL A 165 -5.89 13.29 -4.85
CA VAL A 165 -4.94 12.26 -5.29
C VAL A 165 -3.65 12.89 -5.79
N LYS A 166 -3.72 13.95 -6.61
CA LYS A 166 -2.54 14.65 -7.11
C LYS A 166 -1.64 15.17 -5.98
N ILE A 167 -2.25 15.76 -4.94
CA ILE A 167 -1.51 16.26 -3.79
C ILE A 167 -0.86 15.11 -3.00
N LEU A 168 -1.64 14.07 -2.70
CA LEU A 168 -1.16 12.93 -1.92
C LEU A 168 -0.10 12.11 -2.68
N ASP A 169 -0.25 11.89 -3.97
CA ASP A 169 0.76 11.25 -4.81
C ASP A 169 2.09 12.03 -4.81
N THR A 170 2.02 13.37 -4.78
CA THR A 170 3.21 14.22 -4.68
C THR A 170 3.94 14.00 -3.36
N PHE A 171 3.20 13.95 -2.24
CA PHE A 171 3.80 13.69 -0.92
C PHE A 171 4.38 12.28 -0.83
N THR A 172 3.67 11.26 -1.32
CA THR A 172 4.18 9.88 -1.34
C THR A 172 5.47 9.75 -2.15
N LYS A 173 5.56 10.46 -3.29
CA LYS A 173 6.79 10.49 -4.09
C LYS A 173 7.94 11.16 -3.34
N LEU A 174 7.70 12.33 -2.72
CA LEU A 174 8.71 13.02 -1.92
C LEU A 174 9.18 12.19 -0.73
N GLU A 175 8.28 11.49 -0.05
CA GLU A 175 8.60 10.57 1.05
C GLU A 175 9.56 9.48 0.59
N ALA A 176 9.26 8.81 -0.54
CA ALA A 176 10.12 7.79 -1.11
C ALA A 176 11.51 8.33 -1.53
N GLU A 177 11.57 9.53 -2.09
CA GLU A 177 12.83 10.19 -2.45
C GLU A 177 13.68 10.51 -1.19
N LEU A 178 13.05 11.01 -0.12
CA LEU A 178 13.72 11.28 1.15
C LEU A 178 14.22 10.02 1.85
N GLU A 179 13.44 8.94 1.82
CA GLU A 179 13.87 7.63 2.37
C GLU A 179 15.09 7.09 1.63
N ALA A 180 15.09 7.18 0.29
CA ALA A 180 16.23 6.75 -0.53
C ALA A 180 17.49 7.61 -0.25
N GLU A 181 17.34 8.93 -0.09
CA GLU A 181 18.46 9.81 0.28
C GLU A 181 18.98 9.50 1.68
N LEU A 182 18.10 9.29 2.65
CA LEU A 182 18.49 8.91 4.02
C LEU A 182 19.30 7.62 4.04
N GLU A 183 18.88 6.60 3.29
CA GLU A 183 19.61 5.33 3.18
C GLU A 183 20.99 5.52 2.54
N ALA A 184 21.09 6.33 1.49
CA ALA A 184 22.35 6.66 0.86
C ALA A 184 23.30 7.41 1.83
N ARG A 185 22.78 8.36 2.62
CA ARG A 185 23.55 9.09 3.64
C ARG A 185 24.03 8.18 4.78
N LYS A 186 23.21 7.24 5.22
CA LYS A 186 23.64 6.25 6.23
C LYS A 186 24.81 5.40 5.73
N LYS A 187 24.75 4.88 4.49
CA LYS A 187 25.85 4.13 3.89
C LYS A 187 27.13 4.97 3.76
N GLN A 188 26.98 6.24 3.35
CA GLN A 188 28.09 7.17 3.28
C GLN A 188 28.73 7.41 4.66
N TYR A 189 27.91 7.61 5.70
CA TYR A 189 28.38 7.79 7.07
C TYR A 189 29.14 6.53 7.57
N GLU A 190 28.60 5.34 7.37
CA GLU A 190 29.24 4.07 7.76
C GLU A 190 30.59 3.91 7.06
N TYR A 191 30.66 4.15 5.76
CA TYR A 191 31.91 4.11 5.00
C TYR A 191 32.98 5.05 5.60
N TYR A 192 32.65 6.32 5.78
CA TYR A 192 33.63 7.28 6.32
C TYR A 192 34.00 6.98 7.78
N ARG A 193 33.04 6.59 8.62
CA ARG A 193 33.29 6.18 9.99
C ARG A 193 34.35 5.08 10.04
N ASP A 194 34.15 4.05 9.25
CA ASP A 194 35.02 2.89 9.24
C ASP A 194 36.41 3.27 8.67
N GLN A 195 36.45 4.07 7.60
CA GLN A 195 37.72 4.59 7.06
C GLN A 195 38.50 5.48 8.04
N LEU A 196 37.80 6.32 8.78
CA LEU A 196 38.47 7.23 9.72
C LEU A 196 38.95 6.56 11.00
N LEU A 197 38.33 5.46 11.41
CA LEU A 197 38.62 4.77 12.67
C LEU A 197 39.55 3.55 12.54
N THR A 198 40.03 3.22 11.34
CA THR A 198 40.98 2.11 11.08
C THR A 198 42.46 2.54 11.32
N PHE A 199 42.76 3.11 12.48
CA PHE A 199 44.11 3.59 12.80
C PHE A 199 45.13 2.45 12.90
N ARG A 200 44.78 1.33 13.53
CA ARG A 200 45.69 0.19 13.78
C ARG A 200 46.10 -0.56 12.51
N GLU A 201 45.24 -0.64 11.52
CA GLU A 201 45.57 -1.29 10.26
C GLU A 201 46.53 -0.46 9.43
N ARG A 202 46.37 0.87 9.39
CA ARG A 202 47.29 1.79 8.70
C ARG A 202 48.66 1.86 9.34
N GLU A 203 48.76 1.73 10.67
CA GLU A 203 50.05 1.64 11.37
C GLU A 203 50.77 0.35 11.03
N ARG A 204 50.10 -0.81 11.03
CA ARG A 204 50.68 -2.10 10.67
C ARG A 204 51.12 -2.19 9.19
N GLU A 205 50.42 -1.53 8.28
CA GLU A 205 50.84 -1.44 6.89
C GLU A 205 52.11 -0.60 6.74
N ARG A 206 52.23 0.54 7.41
CA ARG A 206 53.45 1.37 7.43
C ARG A 206 54.65 0.65 8.04
N GLU A 207 54.46 -0.17 9.09
CA GLU A 207 55.52 -1.00 9.69
C GLU A 207 55.98 -2.15 8.80
N ARG A 208 55.18 -2.59 7.84
CA ARG A 208 55.56 -3.63 6.85
C ARG A 208 56.25 -3.06 5.61
N GLU A 209 56.10 -1.79 5.33
CA GLU A 209 56.70 -1.10 4.19
C GLU A 209 58.06 -0.46 4.53
N ASN A 210 58.44 -0.41 5.81
CA ASN A 210 59.76 -0.01 6.32
C ASN A 210 60.60 -1.24 6.73
#